data_4c161be8a01c7a43759ed3a421052467
#
_entry.id   4c161be8a01c7a43759ed3a421052467
#
_cell.length_a   1.000
_cell.length_b   1.000
_cell.length_c   1.000
_cell.angle_alpha   90.00
_cell.angle_beta   90.00
_cell.angle_gamma   90.00
#
_symmetry.space_group_name_H-M   'P 1'
#
loop_
_entity.id
_entity.type
_entity.pdbx_description
1 polymer ?
#
loop_
_entity_poly.entity_id
_entity_poly.type
_entity_poly.pdbx_seq_one_letter_code
_entity_poly.pdbx_strand_id
1 'polypeptide(L)'
;SIELFDRRLKYLVEGDSDVNKFYREYFSCLLSYSGMSIPEIADDFYQIDDAIRTGYAWSYGPFEIWDNLGIKEAVEMMKSCGEEVPSWITDMADSGAKSFYVFEDGKKKFYDLNTKKYKTVPSSENHYILDAFRENKQILKNPECTVHDIGDGVMCIEFQTKGNSIGEGIAKGIN
;
A
#
# COMPACT_ATOMS: atom_id res chain seq x y z
N SER A 1 -7.87 14.87 -13.77
CA SER A 1 -7.87 14.31 -12.40
C SER A 1 -6.83 13.21 -12.31
N ILE A 2 -6.14 13.13 -11.18
CA ILE A 2 -5.15 12.07 -10.93
C ILE A 2 -5.95 10.87 -10.39
N GLU A 3 -6.06 9.80 -11.17
CA GLU A 3 -6.93 8.67 -10.83
C GLU A 3 -6.30 7.70 -9.84
N LEU A 4 -4.99 7.48 -9.92
CA LEU A 4 -4.29 6.55 -9.03
C LEU A 4 -3.98 7.22 -7.69
N PHE A 5 -4.32 6.54 -6.59
CA PHE A 5 -4.19 7.08 -5.24
C PHE A 5 -2.74 7.35 -4.84
N ASP A 6 -1.81 6.47 -5.21
CA ASP A 6 -0.37 6.61 -5.00
C ASP A 6 0.19 7.89 -5.65
N ARG A 7 -0.21 8.19 -6.88
CA ARG A 7 0.16 9.44 -7.56
C ARG A 7 -0.44 10.66 -6.85
N ARG A 8 -1.66 10.55 -6.32
CA ARG A 8 -2.27 11.65 -5.56
C ARG A 8 -1.52 11.94 -4.27
N LEU A 9 -1.09 10.91 -3.54
CA LEU A 9 -0.30 11.07 -2.33
C LEU A 9 0.99 11.86 -2.60
N LYS A 10 1.76 11.46 -3.61
CA LYS A 10 2.98 12.17 -4.00
C LYS A 10 2.69 13.62 -4.38
N TYR A 11 1.69 13.85 -5.21
CA TYR A 11 1.30 15.20 -5.61
C TYR A 11 0.90 16.09 -4.42
N LEU A 12 0.27 15.52 -3.39
CA LEU A 12 -0.13 16.26 -2.19
C LEU A 12 1.07 16.71 -1.34
N VAL A 13 2.16 15.96 -1.33
CA VAL A 13 3.35 16.29 -0.54
C VAL A 13 4.44 17.01 -1.36
N GLU A 14 4.42 16.89 -2.69
CA GLU A 14 5.32 17.57 -3.61
C GLU A 14 4.83 19.00 -3.90
N GLY A 15 5.76 19.97 -3.95
CA GLY A 15 5.46 21.37 -4.25
C GLY A 15 5.44 22.29 -3.04
N ASP A 16 5.19 23.60 -3.29
CA ASP A 16 5.39 24.67 -2.31
C ASP A 16 4.10 25.42 -1.92
N SER A 17 2.94 24.93 -2.37
CA SER A 17 1.66 25.54 -1.98
C SER A 17 1.36 25.30 -0.49
N ASP A 18 0.50 26.13 0.09
CA ASP A 18 0.07 25.93 1.49
C ASP A 18 -0.66 24.59 1.69
N VAL A 19 -1.34 24.10 0.66
CA VAL A 19 -1.95 22.76 0.66
C VAL A 19 -0.87 21.67 0.76
N ASN A 20 0.22 21.77 0.00
CA ASN A 20 1.30 20.81 0.08
C ASN A 20 2.00 20.84 1.44
N LYS A 21 2.22 22.03 2.02
CA LYS A 21 2.78 22.18 3.37
C LYS A 21 1.89 21.49 4.42
N PHE A 22 0.58 21.77 4.37
CA PHE A 22 -0.40 21.12 5.25
C PHE A 22 -0.34 19.61 5.17
N TYR A 23 -0.32 19.03 3.96
CA TYR A 23 -0.26 17.57 3.82
C TYR A 23 1.07 16.98 4.24
N ARG A 24 2.19 17.67 4.05
CA ARG A 24 3.48 17.22 4.60
C ARG A 24 3.44 17.16 6.13
N GLU A 25 2.96 18.19 6.80
CA GLU A 25 2.81 18.20 8.25
C GLU A 25 1.85 17.10 8.71
N TYR A 26 0.68 16.99 8.08
CA TYR A 26 -0.32 15.98 8.39
C TYR A 26 0.22 14.55 8.27
N PHE A 27 0.82 14.21 7.13
CA PHE A 27 1.39 12.86 6.94
C PHE A 27 2.60 12.63 7.82
N SER A 28 3.46 13.61 8.05
CA SER A 28 4.60 13.47 8.96
C SER A 28 4.16 13.12 10.37
N CYS A 29 3.17 13.83 10.90
CA CYS A 29 2.58 13.55 12.22
C CYS A 29 1.92 12.16 12.26
N LEU A 30 1.11 11.79 11.25
CA LEU A 30 0.48 10.48 11.16
C LEU A 30 1.50 9.35 11.15
N LEU A 31 2.55 9.45 10.33
CA LEU A 31 3.57 8.42 10.18
C LEU A 31 4.44 8.30 11.44
N SER A 32 4.84 9.43 12.04
CA SER A 32 5.56 9.45 13.30
C SER A 32 4.78 8.75 14.39
N TYR A 33 3.54 9.15 14.62
CA TYR A 33 2.68 8.56 15.64
C TYR A 33 2.45 7.06 15.42
N SER A 34 2.17 6.66 14.18
CA SER A 34 1.97 5.24 13.85
C SER A 34 3.22 4.42 14.09
N GLY A 35 4.38 4.95 13.71
CA GLY A 35 5.67 4.27 13.92
C GLY A 35 6.04 4.16 15.39
N MET A 36 5.75 5.19 16.20
CA MET A 36 5.99 5.19 17.67
C MET A 36 5.06 4.22 18.41
N SER A 37 3.92 3.87 17.82
CA SER A 37 2.96 2.92 18.39
C SER A 37 3.45 1.46 18.34
N ILE A 38 4.58 1.18 17.70
CA ILE A 38 5.23 -0.13 17.69
C ILE A 38 6.40 -0.10 18.69
N PRO A 39 6.51 -1.06 19.65
CA PRO A 39 5.61 -2.20 19.90
C PRO A 39 4.55 -1.93 20.99
N GLU A 40 4.32 -0.68 21.39
CA GLU A 40 3.47 -0.37 22.56
C GLU A 40 2.00 -0.79 22.35
N ILE A 41 1.43 -0.52 21.16
CA ILE A 41 0.02 -0.79 20.85
C ILE A 41 -0.14 -2.05 20.01
N ALA A 42 0.82 -2.34 19.14
CA ALA A 42 0.80 -3.50 18.26
C ALA A 42 2.21 -4.08 18.12
N ASP A 43 2.31 -5.40 18.03
CA ASP A 43 3.60 -6.08 17.84
C ASP A 43 4.16 -5.84 16.42
N ASP A 44 3.29 -5.77 15.44
CA ASP A 44 3.62 -5.62 14.03
C ASP A 44 2.81 -4.47 13.38
N PHE A 45 3.44 -3.73 12.50
CA PHE A 45 2.86 -2.56 11.86
C PHE A 45 1.65 -2.88 10.94
N TYR A 46 1.55 -4.10 10.37
CA TYR A 46 0.40 -4.48 9.57
C TYR A 46 -0.91 -4.48 10.38
N GLN A 47 -0.84 -4.70 11.70
CA GLN A 47 -2.00 -4.68 12.59
C GLN A 47 -2.58 -3.26 12.70
N ILE A 48 -1.71 -2.24 12.71
CA ILE A 48 -2.14 -0.83 12.69
C ILE A 48 -2.82 -0.50 11.36
N ASP A 49 -2.22 -0.92 10.25
CA ASP A 49 -2.81 -0.70 8.93
C ASP A 49 -4.18 -1.37 8.79
N ASP A 50 -4.31 -2.61 9.25
CA ASP A 50 -5.58 -3.34 9.22
C ASP A 50 -6.63 -2.67 10.13
N ALA A 51 -6.25 -2.20 11.31
CA ALA A 51 -7.14 -1.48 12.22
C ALA A 51 -7.67 -0.18 11.59
N ILE A 52 -6.80 0.59 10.94
CA ILE A 52 -7.20 1.83 10.26
C ILE A 52 -8.09 1.54 9.06
N ARG A 53 -7.74 0.56 8.23
CA ARG A 53 -8.56 0.20 7.07
C ARG A 53 -9.93 -0.33 7.45
N THR A 54 -10.00 -1.18 8.47
CA THR A 54 -11.29 -1.78 8.90
C THR A 54 -12.10 -0.86 9.79
N GLY A 55 -11.46 -0.09 10.68
CA GLY A 55 -12.13 0.81 11.62
C GLY A 55 -12.61 2.12 11.00
N TYR A 56 -11.86 2.67 10.06
CA TYR A 56 -12.15 3.96 9.43
C TYR A 56 -12.45 3.88 7.93
N ALA A 57 -12.49 2.67 7.37
CA ALA A 57 -12.71 2.42 5.95
C ALA A 57 -11.71 3.17 5.03
N TRP A 58 -10.48 3.32 5.48
CA TRP A 58 -9.42 3.90 4.65
C TRP A 58 -8.96 2.91 3.58
N SER A 59 -8.60 3.42 2.42
CA SER A 59 -8.05 2.59 1.33
C SER A 59 -6.66 2.05 1.64
N TYR A 60 -5.87 2.83 2.41
CA TYR A 60 -4.51 2.48 2.83
C TYR A 60 -4.33 2.77 4.32
N GLY A 61 -3.61 1.90 5.01
CA GLY A 61 -3.12 2.20 6.35
C GLY A 61 -1.86 3.07 6.32
N PRO A 62 -1.39 3.56 7.49
CA PRO A 62 -0.24 4.45 7.58
C PRO A 62 1.04 3.90 6.94
N PHE A 63 1.37 2.63 7.13
CA PHE A 63 2.59 2.03 6.57
C PHE A 63 2.47 1.75 5.07
N GLU A 64 1.27 1.47 4.56
CA GLU A 64 1.00 1.43 3.12
C GLU A 64 1.13 2.82 2.49
N ILE A 65 0.71 3.88 3.18
CA ILE A 65 0.95 5.28 2.77
C ILE A 65 2.44 5.56 2.73
N TRP A 66 3.20 5.10 3.73
CA TRP A 66 4.64 5.27 3.79
C TRP A 66 5.35 4.60 2.61
N ASP A 67 4.97 3.37 2.28
CA ASP A 67 5.48 2.69 1.08
C ASP A 67 5.20 3.46 -0.21
N ASN A 68 4.00 4.02 -0.34
CA ASN A 68 3.62 4.82 -1.51
C ASN A 68 4.41 6.14 -1.63
N LEU A 69 4.78 6.75 -0.51
CA LEU A 69 5.64 7.95 -0.50
C LEU A 69 7.11 7.61 -0.74
N GLY A 70 7.53 6.41 -0.36
CA GLY A 70 8.91 5.98 -0.29
C GLY A 70 9.47 6.14 1.13
N ILE A 71 10.13 5.09 1.64
CA ILE A 71 10.60 5.09 3.05
C ILE A 71 11.56 6.25 3.32
N LYS A 72 12.54 6.45 2.45
CA LYS A 72 13.57 7.49 2.63
C LYS A 72 12.99 8.89 2.48
N GLU A 73 12.18 9.10 1.46
CA GLU A 73 11.51 10.35 1.18
C GLU A 73 10.58 10.76 2.32
N ALA A 74 9.83 9.82 2.87
CA ALA A 74 8.96 10.07 4.01
C ALA A 74 9.75 10.35 5.30
N VAL A 75 10.87 9.66 5.54
CA VAL A 75 11.78 9.96 6.67
C VAL A 75 12.36 11.38 6.58
N GLU A 76 12.78 11.80 5.38
CA GLU A 76 13.28 13.15 5.16
C GLU A 76 12.18 14.20 5.36
N MET A 77 10.97 13.93 4.87
CA MET A 77 9.79 14.77 5.07
C MET A 77 9.48 14.94 6.55
N MET A 78 9.43 13.84 7.32
CA MET A 78 9.18 13.86 8.76
C MET A 78 10.22 14.72 9.51
N LYS A 79 11.50 14.52 9.23
CA LYS A 79 12.59 15.32 9.81
C LYS A 79 12.46 16.78 9.46
N SER A 80 12.09 17.12 8.23
CA SER A 80 11.89 18.52 7.79
C SER A 80 10.71 19.20 8.48
N CYS A 81 9.70 18.43 8.89
CA CYS A 81 8.54 18.90 9.65
C CYS A 81 8.78 18.90 11.17
N GLY A 82 9.96 18.46 11.64
CA GLY A 82 10.29 18.39 13.07
C GLY A 82 9.72 17.19 13.80
N GLU A 83 9.25 16.19 13.06
CA GLU A 83 8.71 14.96 13.64
C GLU A 83 9.80 13.95 13.98
N GLU A 84 9.56 13.17 15.01
CA GLU A 84 10.45 12.08 15.42
C GLU A 84 10.27 10.86 14.48
N VAL A 85 11.41 10.29 14.06
CA VAL A 85 11.43 9.05 13.28
C VAL A 85 11.86 7.92 14.21
N PRO A 86 11.00 6.90 14.43
CA PRO A 86 11.37 5.75 15.25
C PRO A 86 12.62 5.05 14.76
N SER A 87 13.51 4.67 15.68
CA SER A 87 14.80 4.07 15.31
C SER A 87 14.68 2.80 14.49
N TRP A 88 13.65 1.98 14.76
CA TRP A 88 13.44 0.74 14.03
C TRP A 88 13.16 0.97 12.51
N ILE A 89 12.62 2.14 12.14
CA ILE A 89 12.39 2.52 10.73
C ILE A 89 13.72 2.87 10.05
N THR A 90 14.59 3.61 10.75
CA THR A 90 15.94 3.89 10.23
C THR A 90 16.74 2.61 10.09
N ASP A 91 16.68 1.72 11.09
CA ASP A 91 17.33 0.41 11.05
C ASP A 91 16.82 -0.46 9.91
N MET A 92 15.52 -0.43 9.64
CA MET A 92 14.90 -1.11 8.50
C MET A 92 15.43 -0.56 7.17
N ALA A 93 15.45 0.76 7.01
CA ALA A 93 15.96 1.41 5.80
C ALA A 93 17.44 1.11 5.55
N ASP A 94 18.25 1.09 6.61
CA ASP A 94 19.70 0.79 6.57
C ASP A 94 19.97 -0.70 6.29
N SER A 95 19.05 -1.60 6.67
CA SER A 95 19.14 -3.03 6.34
C SER A 95 18.96 -3.34 4.86
N GLY A 96 18.59 -2.35 4.05
CA GLY A 96 18.34 -2.48 2.61
C GLY A 96 16.90 -2.86 2.27
N ALA A 97 15.99 -2.91 3.25
CA ALA A 97 14.57 -3.06 2.99
C ALA A 97 14.04 -1.82 2.25
N LYS A 98 13.34 -2.07 1.14
CA LYS A 98 12.84 -1.00 0.26
C LYS A 98 11.40 -0.61 0.54
N SER A 99 10.66 -1.47 1.24
CA SER A 99 9.23 -1.29 1.50
C SER A 99 8.83 -2.05 2.77
N PHE A 100 7.74 -1.61 3.40
CA PHE A 100 7.10 -2.34 4.51
C PHE A 100 6.43 -3.61 4.01
N TYR A 101 5.86 -3.53 2.80
CA TYR A 101 5.15 -4.65 2.16
C TYR A 101 5.73 -4.99 0.80
N VAL A 102 5.66 -6.28 0.47
CA VAL A 102 5.93 -6.78 -0.87
C VAL A 102 4.81 -7.74 -1.28
N PHE A 103 4.59 -7.84 -2.59
CA PHE A 103 3.62 -8.78 -3.16
C PHE A 103 4.40 -9.86 -3.91
N GLU A 104 4.36 -11.07 -3.39
CA GLU A 104 5.04 -12.22 -3.99
C GLU A 104 4.13 -13.45 -3.94
N ASP A 105 4.09 -14.21 -5.00
CA ASP A 105 3.30 -15.46 -5.12
C ASP A 105 1.81 -15.27 -4.80
N GLY A 106 1.22 -14.16 -5.22
CA GLY A 106 -0.18 -13.83 -4.97
C GLY A 106 -0.50 -13.44 -3.52
N LYS A 107 0.51 -13.27 -2.67
CA LYS A 107 0.36 -12.96 -1.25
C LYS A 107 0.99 -11.63 -0.90
N LYS A 108 0.36 -10.93 0.04
CA LYS A 108 0.94 -9.76 0.68
C LYS A 108 1.85 -10.23 1.80
N LYS A 109 3.11 -9.81 1.77
CA LYS A 109 4.09 -10.07 2.82
C LYS A 109 4.48 -8.75 3.48
N PHE A 110 4.76 -8.79 4.77
CA PHE A 110 5.26 -7.66 5.55
C PHE A 110 6.68 -7.91 6.02
N TYR A 111 7.45 -6.85 6.22
CA TYR A 111 8.80 -6.95 6.77
C TYR A 111 8.74 -7.19 8.28
N ASP A 112 9.12 -8.37 8.71
CA ASP A 112 9.17 -8.75 10.12
C ASP A 112 10.42 -8.14 10.79
N LEU A 113 10.19 -7.30 11.77
CA LEU A 113 11.25 -6.53 12.45
C LEU A 113 12.22 -7.42 13.22
N ASN A 114 11.77 -8.57 13.73
CA ASN A 114 12.59 -9.49 14.52
C ASN A 114 13.52 -10.33 13.64
N THR A 115 12.96 -10.87 12.54
CA THR A 115 13.74 -11.76 11.65
C THR A 115 14.41 -11.04 10.50
N LYS A 116 14.06 -9.77 10.28
CA LYS A 116 14.51 -8.94 9.14
C LYS A 116 14.25 -9.59 7.78
N LYS A 117 13.11 -10.27 7.66
CA LYS A 117 12.67 -10.97 6.46
C LYS A 117 11.20 -10.70 6.20
N TYR A 118 10.78 -10.82 4.94
CA TYR A 118 9.38 -10.74 4.58
C TYR A 118 8.64 -12.02 4.96
N LYS A 119 7.53 -11.87 5.68
CA LYS A 119 6.60 -12.94 6.08
C LYS A 119 5.22 -12.67 5.52
N THR A 120 4.47 -13.70 5.21
CA THR A 120 3.06 -13.56 4.77
C THR A 120 2.25 -12.90 5.89
N VAL A 121 1.44 -11.89 5.55
CA VAL A 121 0.52 -11.27 6.50
C VAL A 121 -0.46 -12.34 6.98
N PRO A 122 -0.58 -12.57 8.30
CA PRO A 122 -1.56 -13.51 8.85
C PRO A 122 -2.98 -13.19 8.36
N SER A 123 -3.82 -14.19 8.19
CA SER A 123 -5.17 -14.11 7.61
C SER A 123 -5.25 -13.82 6.10
N SER A 124 -4.16 -13.43 5.42
CA SER A 124 -4.15 -13.28 3.97
C SER A 124 -3.91 -14.62 3.23
N GLU A 125 -3.66 -15.70 3.97
CA GLU A 125 -3.29 -17.01 3.42
C GLU A 125 -4.36 -17.62 2.50
N ASN A 126 -5.63 -17.34 2.80
CA ASN A 126 -6.79 -17.82 2.05
C ASN A 126 -7.42 -16.77 1.13
N HIS A 127 -6.77 -15.62 0.94
CA HIS A 127 -7.25 -14.55 0.10
C HIS A 127 -6.31 -14.33 -1.09
N TYR A 128 -6.91 -14.17 -2.28
CA TYR A 128 -6.19 -13.70 -3.44
C TYR A 128 -6.17 -12.16 -3.43
N ILE A 129 -4.97 -11.59 -3.47
CA ILE A 129 -4.78 -10.14 -3.54
C ILE A 129 -4.46 -9.81 -5.00
N LEU A 130 -5.40 -9.20 -5.72
CA LEU A 130 -5.26 -8.92 -7.15
C LEU A 130 -4.03 -8.07 -7.48
N ASP A 131 -3.61 -7.19 -6.57
CA ASP A 131 -2.42 -6.36 -6.77
C ASP A 131 -1.15 -7.21 -6.99
N ALA A 132 -1.07 -8.40 -6.37
CA ALA A 132 0.03 -9.33 -6.58
C ALA A 132 0.05 -9.96 -7.98
N PHE A 133 -1.06 -9.89 -8.72
CA PHE A 133 -1.19 -10.46 -10.07
C PHE A 133 -1.11 -9.38 -11.17
N ARG A 134 -1.15 -8.08 -10.81
CA ARG A 134 -1.23 -6.99 -11.79
C ARG A 134 -0.02 -6.88 -12.71
N GLU A 135 1.18 -7.24 -12.23
CA GLU A 135 2.41 -7.05 -13.01
C GLU A 135 2.71 -8.19 -13.98
N ASN A 136 2.39 -9.44 -13.61
CA ASN A 136 2.95 -10.61 -14.31
C ASN A 136 1.91 -11.62 -14.84
N LYS A 137 0.63 -11.47 -14.53
CA LYS A 137 -0.39 -12.48 -14.83
C LYS A 137 -1.67 -11.90 -15.43
N GLN A 138 -1.56 -10.80 -16.14
CA GLN A 138 -2.67 -10.25 -16.92
C GLN A 138 -2.79 -11.00 -18.25
N ILE A 139 -3.94 -11.63 -18.47
CA ILE A 139 -4.24 -12.33 -19.73
C ILE A 139 -4.84 -11.35 -20.75
N LEU A 140 -5.75 -10.49 -20.27
CA LEU A 140 -6.43 -9.48 -21.08
C LEU A 140 -6.58 -8.20 -20.26
N LYS A 141 -6.44 -7.06 -20.93
CA LYS A 141 -6.72 -5.75 -20.36
C LYS A 141 -7.39 -4.86 -21.38
N ASN A 142 -8.53 -4.28 -21.00
CA ASN A 142 -9.20 -3.23 -21.75
C ASN A 142 -9.67 -2.14 -20.78
N PRO A 143 -10.28 -1.02 -21.24
CA PRO A 143 -10.71 0.07 -20.37
C PRO A 143 -11.79 -0.30 -19.34
N GLU A 144 -12.50 -1.42 -19.53
CA GLU A 144 -13.63 -1.82 -18.69
C GLU A 144 -13.29 -2.98 -17.76
N CYS A 145 -12.29 -3.83 -18.10
CA CYS A 145 -11.88 -4.93 -17.25
C CYS A 145 -10.41 -5.35 -17.46
N THR A 146 -9.89 -6.03 -16.46
CA THR A 146 -8.65 -6.81 -16.56
C THR A 146 -8.95 -8.26 -16.17
N VAL A 147 -8.41 -9.20 -16.95
CA VAL A 147 -8.49 -10.64 -16.64
C VAL A 147 -7.14 -11.11 -16.15
N HIS A 148 -7.13 -11.72 -14.97
CA HIS A 148 -5.94 -12.23 -14.30
C HIS A 148 -5.99 -13.75 -14.22
N ASP A 149 -4.85 -14.41 -14.50
CA ASP A 149 -4.66 -15.83 -14.14
C ASP A 149 -4.25 -15.88 -12.65
N ILE A 150 -5.14 -16.34 -11.81
CA ILE A 150 -4.89 -16.47 -10.36
C ILE A 150 -4.37 -17.85 -9.96
N GLY A 151 -4.08 -18.72 -10.92
CA GLY A 151 -3.55 -20.07 -10.73
C GLY A 151 -4.63 -21.14 -10.73
N ASP A 152 -4.19 -22.40 -10.70
CA ASP A 152 -5.05 -23.60 -10.65
C ASP A 152 -6.13 -23.67 -11.74
N GLY A 153 -5.90 -23.01 -12.90
CA GLY A 153 -6.85 -22.93 -14.00
C GLY A 153 -8.01 -21.95 -13.75
N VAL A 154 -7.89 -21.08 -12.73
CA VAL A 154 -8.91 -20.08 -12.40
C VAL A 154 -8.51 -18.72 -12.96
N MET A 155 -9.43 -18.08 -13.67
CA MET A 155 -9.31 -16.71 -14.15
C MET A 155 -10.20 -15.78 -13.34
N CYS A 156 -9.65 -14.64 -12.91
CA CYS A 156 -10.39 -13.59 -12.23
C CYS A 156 -10.61 -12.39 -13.15
N ILE A 157 -11.85 -11.96 -13.32
CA ILE A 157 -12.20 -10.77 -14.10
C ILE A 157 -12.41 -9.61 -13.13
N GLU A 158 -11.51 -8.64 -13.16
CA GLU A 158 -11.60 -7.40 -12.38
C GLU A 158 -12.35 -6.35 -13.18
N PHE A 159 -13.50 -5.90 -12.71
CA PHE A 159 -14.27 -4.83 -13.32
C PHE A 159 -13.67 -3.47 -12.97
N GLN A 160 -13.48 -2.62 -13.99
CA GLN A 160 -12.94 -1.27 -13.85
C GLN A 160 -13.95 -0.19 -14.25
N THR A 161 -15.18 -0.58 -14.52
CA THR A 161 -16.27 0.33 -14.85
C THR A 161 -16.84 1.00 -13.61
N LYS A 162 -17.37 2.22 -13.77
CA LYS A 162 -18.06 2.92 -12.70
C LYS A 162 -19.29 2.12 -12.24
N GLY A 163 -19.32 1.79 -10.94
CA GLY A 163 -20.41 1.02 -10.34
C GLY A 163 -20.47 -0.45 -10.81
N ASN A 164 -19.33 -0.98 -11.29
CA ASN A 164 -19.21 -2.36 -11.79
C ASN A 164 -20.27 -2.73 -12.87
N SER A 165 -20.64 -1.74 -13.68
CA SER A 165 -21.61 -1.96 -14.77
C SER A 165 -20.99 -2.84 -15.87
N ILE A 166 -21.79 -3.78 -16.41
CA ILE A 166 -21.34 -4.70 -17.46
C ILE A 166 -21.54 -4.03 -18.82
N GLY A 167 -20.45 -3.68 -19.48
CA GLY A 167 -20.42 -3.15 -20.83
C GLY A 167 -19.86 -4.14 -21.84
N GLU A 168 -19.63 -3.66 -23.06
CA GLU A 168 -19.10 -4.49 -24.18
C GLU A 168 -17.67 -4.99 -23.87
N GLY A 169 -16.85 -4.17 -23.19
CA GLY A 169 -15.48 -4.55 -22.83
C GLY A 169 -15.44 -5.68 -21.81
N ILE A 170 -16.38 -5.72 -20.85
CA ILE A 170 -16.50 -6.83 -19.91
C ILE A 170 -16.99 -8.09 -20.63
N ALA A 171 -17.99 -7.97 -21.52
CA ALA A 171 -18.47 -9.10 -22.32
C ALA A 171 -17.35 -9.71 -23.18
N LYS A 172 -16.44 -8.90 -23.71
CA LYS A 172 -15.23 -9.37 -24.42
C LYS A 172 -14.19 -10.02 -23.51
N GLY A 173 -14.16 -9.65 -22.23
CA GLY A 173 -13.27 -10.27 -21.24
C GLY A 173 -13.76 -11.63 -20.76
N ILE A 174 -15.06 -11.92 -20.91
CA ILE A 174 -15.67 -13.20 -20.53
C ILE A 174 -15.56 -14.24 -21.66
N ASN A 175 -15.52 -13.81 -22.91
CA ASN A 175 -15.40 -14.67 -24.10
C ASN A 175 -13.95 -14.88 -24.51
#